data_bda242fa14bae3140a9aa5c305260bb5
#
_entry.id   bda242fa14bae3140a9aa5c305260bb5
#
_cell.length_a   1.000
_cell.length_b   1.000
_cell.length_c   1.000
_cell.angle_alpha   90.00
_cell.angle_beta   90.00
_cell.angle_gamma   90.00
#
_symmetry.space_group_name_H-M   'P 1'
#
loop_
_entity.id
_entity.type
_entity.pdbx_description
1 polymer ?
#
loop_
_entity_poly.entity_id
_entity_poly.type
_entity_poly.pdbx_seq_one_letter_code
_entity_poly.pdbx_strand_id
1 'polypeptide(L)'
;MRDIFWNKYFLVLLIVGLFVAEAVLSMWTALEYDMNIWFNTGAWLSQGTNIYLPNDHLGYPPLWAFWCLIAYQAYGALGNNMEVWRLIIKLPLMLAQFGLAFALLKFSQTRFNRATSQKIFLLSLTWVFFIYITVAWGQINMLSALLTFLAFYAVVSKRSSVGAVLLGIAVALKVYPLIVLPAFIAFIWKNQSRREAAKFTLYACMLPTVFTFVVFAAYQWDFTYFIRTIFYWTPVSQTDIPQIQGGCMNFFSFTSLLNLDVGGLWLLRYIWIPVTAVTALYWFRKPALKEPQFNLAIISLYLVFMLSYSWVTEQTLLDPLPFIFLQIFAYNPKKIYTYILIFTQLAVFGFITFNWGPFVFKPLLQQFWPQSLLTLEWLDPKYPLIWTARGIFGLIVSLILCVFLAMLAKPQAFNKIHKTLKDKVCWFSTF
;
A
#
# COMPACT_ATOMS: atom_id res chain seq x y z
N MET A 1 -19.61 28.97 -2.08
CA MET A 1 -18.62 27.92 -2.43
C MET A 1 -19.13 26.48 -2.30
N ARG A 2 -20.06 26.14 -1.36
CA ARG A 2 -20.55 24.75 -1.21
C ARG A 2 -21.28 24.18 -2.43
N ASP A 3 -22.00 24.99 -3.19
CA ASP A 3 -22.86 24.51 -4.29
C ASP A 3 -22.13 24.37 -5.64
N ILE A 4 -21.00 25.05 -5.82
CA ILE A 4 -20.22 24.99 -7.06
C ILE A 4 -19.53 23.62 -7.24
N PHE A 5 -18.97 23.06 -6.15
CA PHE A 5 -18.25 21.76 -6.20
C PHE A 5 -19.14 20.56 -6.51
N TRP A 6 -20.47 20.73 -6.44
CA TRP A 6 -21.44 19.66 -6.72
C TRP A 6 -22.32 19.92 -7.92
N ASN A 7 -21.97 20.93 -8.72
CA ASN A 7 -22.45 20.98 -10.07
C ASN A 7 -21.93 19.74 -10.82
N LYS A 8 -22.84 18.92 -11.35
CA LYS A 8 -22.53 17.68 -12.07
C LYS A 8 -21.43 17.90 -13.13
N TYR A 9 -21.51 19.01 -13.84
CA TYR A 9 -20.55 19.36 -14.89
C TYR A 9 -19.16 19.67 -14.34
N PHE A 10 -19.08 20.42 -13.24
CA PHE A 10 -17.80 20.69 -12.58
C PHE A 10 -17.12 19.42 -12.10
N LEU A 11 -17.87 18.48 -11.48
CA LEU A 11 -17.34 17.22 -11.02
C LEU A 11 -16.81 16.35 -12.17
N VAL A 12 -17.56 16.30 -13.28
CA VAL A 12 -17.12 15.56 -14.48
C VAL A 12 -15.83 16.19 -15.03
N LEU A 13 -15.78 17.51 -15.17
CA LEU A 13 -14.59 18.22 -15.65
C LEU A 13 -13.39 17.99 -14.73
N LEU A 14 -13.58 18.00 -13.41
CA LEU A 14 -12.52 17.70 -12.43
C LEU A 14 -12.00 16.28 -12.60
N ILE A 15 -12.87 15.28 -12.70
CA ILE A 15 -12.48 13.88 -12.85
C ILE A 15 -11.74 13.67 -14.18
N VAL A 16 -12.29 14.17 -15.27
CA VAL A 16 -11.67 14.06 -16.61
C VAL A 16 -10.34 14.81 -16.64
N GLY A 17 -10.29 16.04 -16.10
CA GLY A 17 -9.07 16.84 -16.04
C GLY A 17 -7.97 16.16 -15.22
N LEU A 18 -8.31 15.60 -14.04
CA LEU A 18 -7.36 14.82 -13.23
C LEU A 18 -6.89 13.57 -13.98
N PHE A 19 -7.79 12.82 -14.57
CA PHE A 19 -7.42 11.61 -15.33
C PHE A 19 -6.47 11.92 -16.48
N VAL A 20 -6.73 12.97 -17.25
CA VAL A 20 -5.86 13.42 -18.34
C VAL A 20 -4.50 13.88 -17.80
N ALA A 21 -4.48 14.67 -16.71
CA ALA A 21 -3.24 15.12 -16.10
C ALA A 21 -2.41 13.94 -15.56
N GLU A 22 -3.05 12.96 -14.92
CA GLU A 22 -2.40 11.74 -14.46
C GLU A 22 -1.89 10.88 -15.64
N ALA A 23 -2.66 10.77 -16.73
CA ALA A 23 -2.23 10.06 -17.92
C ALA A 23 -0.96 10.68 -18.53
N VAL A 24 -0.94 12.01 -18.67
CA VAL A 24 0.25 12.74 -19.14
C VAL A 24 1.44 12.53 -18.18
N LEU A 25 1.22 12.69 -16.87
CA LEU A 25 2.27 12.48 -15.87
C LEU A 25 2.82 11.05 -15.92
N SER A 26 1.97 10.06 -16.11
CA SER A 26 2.36 8.65 -16.15
C SER A 26 3.31 8.30 -17.30
N MET A 27 3.21 9.02 -18.41
CA MET A 27 4.09 8.83 -19.58
C MET A 27 5.54 9.26 -19.28
N TRP A 28 5.68 10.33 -18.49
CA TRP A 28 6.96 10.99 -18.26
C TRP A 28 7.62 10.69 -16.90
N THR A 29 6.96 9.92 -16.04
CA THR A 29 7.47 9.56 -14.71
C THR A 29 7.59 8.05 -14.57
N ALA A 30 8.59 7.57 -13.85
CA ALA A 30 8.77 6.16 -13.53
C ALA A 30 9.95 5.96 -12.59
N LEU A 31 9.88 5.03 -11.65
CA LEU A 31 11.06 4.44 -11.07
C LEU A 31 11.60 3.40 -12.08
N GLU A 32 12.69 3.73 -12.76
CA GLU A 32 13.24 2.92 -13.86
C GLU A 32 13.50 1.47 -13.45
N TYR A 33 13.95 1.24 -12.20
CA TYR A 33 14.21 -0.10 -11.69
C TYR A 33 12.94 -0.98 -11.73
N ASP A 34 11.83 -0.52 -11.16
CA ASP A 34 10.58 -1.29 -11.13
C ASP A 34 9.97 -1.43 -12.53
N MET A 35 10.05 -0.37 -13.34
CA MET A 35 9.55 -0.41 -14.71
C MET A 35 10.32 -1.41 -15.57
N ASN A 36 11.63 -1.50 -15.40
CA ASN A 36 12.46 -2.48 -16.12
C ASN A 36 12.08 -3.92 -15.71
N ILE A 37 11.84 -4.17 -14.42
CA ILE A 37 11.34 -5.48 -13.95
C ILE A 37 10.03 -5.84 -14.68
N TRP A 38 9.08 -4.92 -14.76
CA TRP A 38 7.78 -5.18 -15.38
C TRP A 38 7.87 -5.33 -16.90
N PHE A 39 8.71 -4.53 -17.55
CA PHE A 39 8.97 -4.66 -18.99
C PHE A 39 9.60 -6.02 -19.31
N ASN A 40 10.64 -6.40 -18.55
CA ASN A 40 11.32 -7.68 -18.70
C ASN A 40 10.39 -8.85 -18.36
N THR A 41 9.55 -8.72 -17.34
CA THR A 41 8.52 -9.73 -17.00
C THR A 41 7.61 -10.00 -18.20
N GLY A 42 7.13 -8.94 -18.87
CA GLY A 42 6.33 -9.08 -20.08
C GLY A 42 7.09 -9.76 -21.22
N ALA A 43 8.34 -9.38 -21.44
CA ALA A 43 9.21 -9.99 -22.45
C ALA A 43 9.50 -11.47 -22.15
N TRP A 44 9.86 -11.82 -20.92
CA TRP A 44 10.12 -13.21 -20.51
C TRP A 44 8.87 -14.08 -20.64
N LEU A 45 7.72 -13.57 -20.18
CA LEU A 45 6.46 -14.31 -20.29
C LEU A 45 6.05 -14.54 -21.76
N SER A 46 6.34 -13.59 -22.66
CA SER A 46 6.09 -13.76 -24.10
C SER A 46 6.92 -14.89 -24.73
N GLN A 47 8.05 -15.23 -24.10
CA GLN A 47 8.96 -16.29 -24.52
C GLN A 47 8.74 -17.61 -23.75
N GLY A 48 7.77 -17.65 -22.83
CA GLY A 48 7.54 -18.80 -21.94
C GLY A 48 8.59 -18.98 -20.84
N THR A 49 9.51 -18.01 -20.68
CA THR A 49 10.57 -18.08 -19.68
C THR A 49 10.00 -17.89 -18.27
N ASN A 50 10.53 -18.66 -17.30
CA ASN A 50 10.12 -18.52 -15.90
C ASN A 50 10.53 -17.14 -15.34
N ILE A 51 9.54 -16.32 -15.04
CA ILE A 51 9.68 -14.93 -14.58
C ILE A 51 10.29 -14.79 -13.18
N TYR A 52 10.53 -15.89 -12.47
CA TYR A 52 11.14 -15.92 -11.13
C TYR A 52 12.61 -16.38 -11.14
N LEU A 53 13.15 -16.73 -12.32
CA LEU A 53 14.55 -17.17 -12.47
C LEU A 53 15.55 -16.02 -12.47
N PRO A 54 15.31 -14.89 -13.16
CA PRO A 54 16.28 -13.80 -13.27
C PRO A 54 16.54 -13.10 -11.94
N ASN A 55 17.71 -12.46 -11.81
CA ASN A 55 18.07 -11.69 -10.62
C ASN A 55 17.09 -10.52 -10.35
N ASP A 56 16.55 -9.91 -11.40
CA ASP A 56 15.56 -8.83 -11.34
C ASP A 56 14.16 -9.38 -11.60
N HIS A 57 13.73 -10.34 -10.80
CA HIS A 57 12.48 -11.06 -10.94
C HIS A 57 11.28 -10.33 -10.35
N LEU A 58 10.08 -10.70 -10.80
CA LEU A 58 8.83 -10.21 -10.25
C LEU A 58 8.66 -10.66 -8.79
N GLY A 59 8.61 -9.73 -7.86
CA GLY A 59 8.40 -9.99 -6.42
C GLY A 59 6.94 -10.22 -6.01
N TYR A 60 6.06 -10.57 -6.95
CA TYR A 60 4.62 -10.73 -6.75
C TYR A 60 4.12 -12.07 -7.31
N PRO A 61 2.92 -12.54 -6.89
CA PRO A 61 2.25 -13.65 -7.55
C PRO A 61 2.01 -13.38 -9.04
N PRO A 62 1.82 -14.42 -9.88
CA PRO A 62 1.91 -14.29 -11.34
C PRO A 62 0.78 -13.49 -12.00
N LEU A 63 -0.27 -13.10 -11.28
CA LEU A 63 -1.41 -12.40 -11.89
C LEU A 63 -1.01 -11.07 -12.56
N TRP A 64 -0.12 -10.30 -11.93
CA TRP A 64 0.37 -9.05 -12.50
C TRP A 64 1.22 -9.25 -13.77
N ALA A 65 1.91 -10.39 -13.87
CA ALA A 65 2.74 -10.70 -15.04
C ALA A 65 1.96 -10.75 -16.35
N PHE A 66 0.69 -11.16 -16.30
CA PHE A 66 -0.17 -11.16 -17.50
C PHE A 66 -0.50 -9.74 -17.97
N TRP A 67 -0.63 -8.78 -17.05
CA TRP A 67 -0.76 -7.39 -17.45
C TRP A 67 0.56 -6.85 -18.04
N CYS A 68 1.71 -7.25 -17.47
CA CYS A 68 3.03 -6.92 -18.05
C CYS A 68 3.16 -7.48 -19.47
N LEU A 69 2.67 -8.71 -19.73
CA LEU A 69 2.65 -9.30 -21.07
C LEU A 69 1.79 -8.48 -22.05
N ILE A 70 0.55 -8.11 -21.65
CA ILE A 70 -0.33 -7.30 -22.48
C ILE A 70 0.33 -5.95 -22.81
N ALA A 71 0.90 -5.29 -21.82
CA ALA A 71 1.59 -4.02 -22.00
C ALA A 71 2.83 -4.15 -22.89
N TYR A 72 3.57 -5.24 -22.78
CA TYR A 72 4.74 -5.53 -23.63
C TYR A 72 4.33 -5.77 -25.09
N GLN A 73 3.27 -6.53 -25.34
CA GLN A 73 2.73 -6.76 -26.68
C GLN A 73 2.23 -5.45 -27.30
N ALA A 74 1.52 -4.62 -26.52
CA ALA A 74 1.07 -3.30 -26.95
C ALA A 74 2.22 -2.37 -27.29
N TYR A 75 3.33 -2.43 -26.54
CA TYR A 75 4.58 -1.70 -26.86
C TYR A 75 5.08 -2.03 -28.25
N GLY A 76 5.22 -3.32 -28.61
CA GLY A 76 5.62 -3.74 -29.93
C GLY A 76 4.66 -3.29 -31.03
N ALA A 77 3.33 -3.42 -30.80
CA ALA A 77 2.31 -3.04 -31.75
C ALA A 77 2.21 -1.51 -31.99
N LEU A 78 2.61 -0.69 -31.03
CA LEU A 78 2.53 0.78 -31.06
C LEU A 78 3.89 1.45 -31.39
N GLY A 79 4.78 0.76 -32.07
CA GLY A 79 6.03 1.32 -32.60
C GLY A 79 7.14 1.47 -31.58
N ASN A 80 7.18 0.66 -30.54
CA ASN A 80 8.22 0.62 -29.50
C ASN A 80 8.39 1.95 -28.75
N ASN A 81 7.27 2.62 -28.46
CA ASN A 81 7.27 3.89 -27.72
C ASN A 81 7.17 3.64 -26.21
N MET A 82 8.22 4.01 -25.46
CA MET A 82 8.33 3.76 -24.02
C MET A 82 7.37 4.62 -23.20
N GLU A 83 7.05 5.85 -23.64
CA GLU A 83 6.09 6.73 -22.97
C GLU A 83 4.68 6.12 -23.01
N VAL A 84 4.29 5.62 -24.19
CA VAL A 84 3.01 4.92 -24.37
C VAL A 84 2.98 3.63 -23.55
N TRP A 85 4.06 2.89 -23.50
CA TRP A 85 4.17 1.69 -22.66
C TRP A 85 3.98 2.02 -21.16
N ARG A 86 4.63 3.11 -20.66
CA ARG A 86 4.47 3.57 -19.27
C ARG A 86 3.01 3.93 -18.96
N LEU A 87 2.32 4.56 -19.89
CA LEU A 87 0.88 4.83 -19.76
C LEU A 87 0.07 3.52 -19.68
N ILE A 88 0.30 2.58 -20.58
CA ILE A 88 -0.45 1.32 -20.64
C ILE A 88 -0.25 0.50 -19.38
N ILE A 89 1.00 0.33 -18.92
CA ILE A 89 1.29 -0.47 -17.72
C ILE A 89 0.64 0.12 -16.47
N LYS A 90 0.51 1.45 -16.38
CA LYS A 90 -0.09 2.15 -15.23
C LYS A 90 -1.60 2.37 -15.35
N LEU A 91 -2.18 2.17 -16.52
CA LEU A 91 -3.61 2.42 -16.75
C LEU A 91 -4.53 1.71 -15.73
N PRO A 92 -4.39 0.41 -15.42
CA PRO A 92 -5.24 -0.25 -14.43
C PRO A 92 -5.04 0.32 -13.02
N LEU A 93 -3.87 0.86 -12.71
CA LEU A 93 -3.56 1.45 -11.41
C LEU A 93 -4.27 2.80 -11.26
N MET A 94 -4.27 3.62 -12.32
CA MET A 94 -5.02 4.88 -12.38
C MET A 94 -6.52 4.60 -12.26
N LEU A 95 -7.04 3.65 -13.05
CA LEU A 95 -8.45 3.25 -12.96
C LEU A 95 -8.82 2.73 -11.58
N ALA A 96 -7.89 2.04 -10.89
CA ALA A 96 -8.11 1.60 -9.52
C ALA A 96 -8.16 2.75 -8.53
N GLN A 97 -7.38 3.82 -8.69
CA GLN A 97 -7.43 5.03 -7.87
C GLN A 97 -8.81 5.71 -7.96
N PHE A 98 -9.29 5.94 -9.17
CA PHE A 98 -10.65 6.48 -9.39
C PHE A 98 -11.71 5.52 -8.86
N GLY A 99 -11.58 4.22 -9.15
CA GLY A 99 -12.45 3.17 -8.64
C GLY A 99 -12.55 3.16 -7.13
N LEU A 100 -11.42 3.31 -6.43
CA LEU A 100 -11.36 3.41 -4.98
C LEU A 100 -12.09 4.65 -4.45
N ALA A 101 -11.88 5.82 -5.07
CA ALA A 101 -12.57 7.03 -4.69
C ALA A 101 -14.10 6.88 -4.85
N PHE A 102 -14.58 6.31 -5.96
CA PHE A 102 -16.00 6.02 -6.16
C PHE A 102 -16.54 4.95 -5.19
N ALA A 103 -15.77 3.90 -4.91
CA ALA A 103 -16.16 2.88 -3.94
C ALA A 103 -16.33 3.46 -2.53
N LEU A 104 -15.40 4.32 -2.11
CA LEU A 104 -15.45 5.06 -0.84
C LEU A 104 -16.64 6.03 -0.81
N LEU A 105 -16.92 6.74 -1.92
CA LEU A 105 -18.11 7.60 -2.04
C LEU A 105 -19.38 6.78 -1.85
N LYS A 106 -19.54 5.70 -2.61
CA LYS A 106 -20.74 4.83 -2.57
C LYS A 106 -20.95 4.22 -1.20
N PHE A 107 -19.87 3.73 -0.57
CA PHE A 107 -19.91 3.19 0.78
C PHE A 107 -20.34 4.27 1.79
N SER A 108 -19.72 5.44 1.75
CA SER A 108 -19.97 6.49 2.73
C SER A 108 -21.34 7.16 2.57
N GLN A 109 -21.86 7.28 1.36
CA GLN A 109 -23.21 7.82 1.10
C GLN A 109 -24.34 7.01 1.76
N THR A 110 -24.14 5.70 1.96
CA THR A 110 -25.15 4.83 2.59
C THR A 110 -25.06 4.84 4.11
N ARG A 111 -24.04 5.46 4.73
CA ARG A 111 -23.73 5.36 6.17
C ARG A 111 -23.51 6.69 6.87
N PHE A 112 -23.13 7.71 6.13
CA PHE A 112 -22.75 9.00 6.69
C PHE A 112 -23.47 10.14 5.98
N ASN A 113 -23.36 11.34 6.53
CA ASN A 113 -23.93 12.51 5.90
C ASN A 113 -23.20 12.88 4.59
N ARG A 114 -23.88 13.66 3.76
CA ARG A 114 -23.37 14.07 2.43
C ARG A 114 -22.01 14.76 2.51
N ALA A 115 -21.80 15.66 3.47
CA ALA A 115 -20.56 16.42 3.60
C ALA A 115 -19.36 15.50 3.91
N THR A 116 -19.55 14.51 4.79
CA THR A 116 -18.51 13.50 5.09
C THR A 116 -18.17 12.66 3.86
N SER A 117 -19.21 12.18 3.14
CA SER A 117 -19.02 11.36 1.94
C SER A 117 -18.28 12.12 0.86
N GLN A 118 -18.62 13.36 0.67
CA GLN A 118 -17.97 14.28 -0.25
C GLN A 118 -16.51 14.53 0.09
N LYS A 119 -16.22 14.77 1.36
CA LYS A 119 -14.86 14.98 1.85
C LYS A 119 -13.98 13.75 1.61
N ILE A 120 -14.47 12.56 1.94
CA ILE A 120 -13.73 11.31 1.73
C ILE A 120 -13.46 11.09 0.23
N PHE A 121 -14.46 11.31 -0.62
CA PHE A 121 -14.32 11.18 -2.07
C PHE A 121 -13.23 12.12 -2.62
N LEU A 122 -13.34 13.42 -2.33
CA LEU A 122 -12.39 14.41 -2.82
C LEU A 122 -10.97 14.12 -2.32
N LEU A 123 -10.81 13.81 -1.04
CA LEU A 123 -9.51 13.42 -0.50
C LEU A 123 -8.94 12.18 -1.20
N SER A 124 -9.75 11.16 -1.42
CA SER A 124 -9.30 9.94 -2.10
C SER A 124 -8.94 10.19 -3.57
N LEU A 125 -9.60 11.13 -4.22
CA LEU A 125 -9.34 11.47 -5.62
C LEU A 125 -8.07 12.33 -5.78
N THR A 126 -7.82 13.25 -4.84
CA THR A 126 -6.77 14.28 -4.98
C THR A 126 -5.61 14.08 -4.00
N TRP A 127 -5.54 12.95 -3.29
CA TRP A 127 -4.48 12.70 -2.32
C TRP A 127 -3.13 12.53 -3.01
N VAL A 128 -2.22 13.46 -2.78
CA VAL A 128 -0.93 13.51 -3.48
C VAL A 128 -0.14 12.22 -3.37
N PHE A 129 -0.22 11.53 -2.23
CA PHE A 129 0.45 10.25 -2.04
C PHE A 129 -0.14 9.14 -2.94
N PHE A 130 -1.47 9.14 -3.18
CA PHE A 130 -2.08 8.21 -4.14
C PHE A 130 -1.55 8.45 -5.54
N ILE A 131 -1.57 9.72 -5.99
CA ILE A 131 -1.06 10.12 -7.31
C ILE A 131 0.43 9.76 -7.45
N TYR A 132 1.23 10.05 -6.42
CA TYR A 132 2.65 9.76 -6.43
C TYR A 132 2.93 8.26 -6.58
N ILE A 133 2.35 7.41 -5.71
CA ILE A 133 2.59 5.96 -5.73
C ILE A 133 1.99 5.29 -6.97
N THR A 134 0.80 5.74 -7.40
CA THR A 134 0.03 5.11 -8.49
C THR A 134 0.51 5.56 -9.85
N VAL A 135 0.62 6.89 -10.04
CA VAL A 135 0.85 7.52 -11.33
C VAL A 135 2.32 7.78 -11.57
N ALA A 136 2.99 8.48 -10.64
CA ALA A 136 4.38 8.84 -10.84
C ALA A 136 5.29 7.62 -10.71
N TRP A 137 5.18 6.85 -9.63
CA TRP A 137 5.96 5.63 -9.46
C TRP A 137 5.42 4.47 -10.31
N GLY A 138 4.12 4.19 -10.18
CA GLY A 138 3.43 3.11 -10.91
C GLY A 138 3.31 1.81 -10.11
N GLN A 139 3.09 1.84 -8.80
CA GLN A 139 3.02 0.66 -7.95
C GLN A 139 1.62 0.02 -7.89
N ILE A 140 1.57 -1.32 -7.89
CA ILE A 140 0.32 -2.10 -7.93
C ILE A 140 -0.52 -2.03 -6.65
N ASN A 141 -0.02 -1.43 -5.58
CA ASN A 141 -0.70 -1.31 -4.29
C ASN A 141 -2.08 -0.67 -4.40
N MET A 142 -2.29 0.25 -5.34
CA MET A 142 -3.61 0.87 -5.53
C MET A 142 -4.68 -0.14 -5.94
N LEU A 143 -4.32 -1.08 -6.81
CA LEU A 143 -5.23 -2.15 -7.22
C LEU A 143 -5.54 -3.11 -6.06
N SER A 144 -4.52 -3.44 -5.28
CA SER A 144 -4.65 -4.23 -4.05
C SER A 144 -5.54 -3.54 -3.02
N ALA A 145 -5.33 -2.24 -2.77
CA ALA A 145 -6.12 -1.43 -1.86
C ALA A 145 -7.60 -1.33 -2.28
N LEU A 146 -7.87 -1.10 -3.57
CA LEU A 146 -9.23 -1.10 -4.12
C LEU A 146 -9.94 -2.44 -3.86
N LEU A 147 -9.31 -3.55 -4.24
CA LEU A 147 -9.91 -4.88 -4.12
C LEU A 147 -10.14 -5.27 -2.65
N THR A 148 -9.19 -4.95 -1.76
CA THR A 148 -9.35 -5.18 -0.32
C THR A 148 -10.47 -4.32 0.26
N PHE A 149 -10.60 -3.07 -0.18
CA PHE A 149 -11.69 -2.20 0.23
C PHE A 149 -13.05 -2.69 -0.30
N LEU A 150 -13.12 -3.13 -1.55
CA LEU A 150 -14.33 -3.73 -2.11
C LEU A 150 -14.71 -5.03 -1.41
N ALA A 151 -13.72 -5.84 -0.98
CA ALA A 151 -13.95 -7.04 -0.16
C ALA A 151 -14.57 -6.65 1.20
N PHE A 152 -14.03 -5.62 1.88
CA PHE A 152 -14.60 -5.07 3.10
C PHE A 152 -16.04 -4.60 2.88
N TYR A 153 -16.29 -3.82 1.83
CA TYR A 153 -17.63 -3.33 1.49
C TYR A 153 -18.63 -4.48 1.24
N ALA A 154 -18.20 -5.50 0.48
CA ALA A 154 -19.03 -6.67 0.22
C ALA A 154 -19.38 -7.44 1.50
N VAL A 155 -18.42 -7.66 2.39
CA VAL A 155 -18.61 -8.39 3.66
C VAL A 155 -19.55 -7.62 4.60
N VAL A 156 -19.37 -6.31 4.74
CA VAL A 156 -20.26 -5.46 5.53
C VAL A 156 -21.68 -5.44 4.95
N SER A 157 -21.79 -5.57 3.63
CA SER A 157 -23.07 -5.71 2.91
C SER A 157 -23.63 -7.16 2.89
N LYS A 158 -23.09 -8.05 3.72
CA LYS A 158 -23.48 -9.48 3.83
C LYS A 158 -23.28 -10.30 2.54
N ARG A 159 -22.37 -9.87 1.66
CA ARG A 159 -21.99 -10.58 0.42
C ARG A 159 -20.61 -11.23 0.58
N SER A 160 -20.47 -12.11 1.58
CA SER A 160 -19.17 -12.65 1.99
C SER A 160 -18.46 -13.42 0.88
N SER A 161 -19.18 -14.17 0.04
CA SER A 161 -18.55 -14.90 -1.09
C SER A 161 -17.93 -13.96 -2.11
N VAL A 162 -18.60 -12.83 -2.43
CA VAL A 162 -18.04 -11.79 -3.30
C VAL A 162 -16.79 -11.17 -2.65
N GLY A 163 -16.89 -10.87 -1.34
CA GLY A 163 -15.76 -10.37 -0.57
C GLY A 163 -14.56 -11.32 -0.59
N ALA A 164 -14.80 -12.64 -0.48
CA ALA A 164 -13.74 -13.66 -0.54
C ALA A 164 -13.02 -13.67 -1.89
N VAL A 165 -13.78 -13.63 -3.00
CA VAL A 165 -13.21 -13.58 -4.35
C VAL A 165 -12.37 -12.31 -4.54
N LEU A 166 -12.89 -11.14 -4.13
CA LEU A 166 -12.17 -9.87 -4.24
C LEU A 166 -10.87 -9.85 -3.43
N LEU A 167 -10.92 -10.37 -2.19
CA LEU A 167 -9.71 -10.50 -1.36
C LEU A 167 -8.73 -11.51 -1.98
N GLY A 168 -9.22 -12.63 -2.50
CA GLY A 168 -8.39 -13.62 -3.20
C GLY A 168 -7.68 -13.05 -4.44
N ILE A 169 -8.37 -12.21 -5.23
CA ILE A 169 -7.74 -11.51 -6.37
C ILE A 169 -6.70 -10.50 -5.87
N ALA A 170 -6.98 -9.76 -4.78
CA ALA A 170 -6.01 -8.85 -4.19
C ALA A 170 -4.73 -9.60 -3.75
N VAL A 171 -4.89 -10.78 -3.13
CA VAL A 171 -3.77 -11.66 -2.73
C VAL A 171 -3.04 -12.22 -3.96
N ALA A 172 -3.74 -12.56 -5.04
CA ALA A 172 -3.13 -13.02 -6.29
C ALA A 172 -2.32 -11.93 -7.01
N LEU A 173 -2.62 -10.66 -6.77
CA LEU A 173 -1.81 -9.53 -7.26
C LEU A 173 -0.62 -9.26 -6.33
N LYS A 174 -0.84 -9.27 -5.02
CA LYS A 174 0.16 -9.00 -4.00
C LYS A 174 -0.21 -9.72 -2.70
N VAL A 175 0.74 -10.38 -2.05
CA VAL A 175 0.46 -11.24 -0.87
C VAL A 175 -0.02 -10.44 0.36
N TYR A 176 0.32 -9.16 0.47
CA TYR A 176 0.04 -8.33 1.66
C TYR A 176 -1.42 -8.28 2.12
N PRO A 177 -2.46 -8.27 1.25
CA PRO A 177 -3.85 -8.35 1.68
C PRO A 177 -4.19 -9.57 2.54
N LEU A 178 -3.39 -10.64 2.48
CA LEU A 178 -3.57 -11.82 3.33
C LEU A 178 -3.45 -11.48 4.83
N ILE A 179 -2.69 -10.44 5.17
CA ILE A 179 -2.48 -9.99 6.55
C ILE A 179 -3.79 -9.60 7.24
N VAL A 180 -4.77 -9.10 6.50
CA VAL A 180 -6.07 -8.69 7.07
C VAL A 180 -7.12 -9.79 7.05
N LEU A 181 -6.83 -10.95 6.48
CA LEU A 181 -7.73 -12.11 6.46
C LEU A 181 -8.28 -12.46 7.86
N PRO A 182 -7.48 -12.45 8.96
CA PRO A 182 -7.99 -12.72 10.31
C PRO A 182 -9.09 -11.74 10.75
N ALA A 183 -9.03 -10.46 10.37
CA ALA A 183 -10.09 -9.49 10.69
C ALA A 183 -11.40 -9.84 9.98
N PHE A 184 -11.32 -10.22 8.69
CA PHE A 184 -12.48 -10.70 7.92
C PHE A 184 -13.11 -11.94 8.55
N ILE A 185 -12.31 -12.94 8.89
CA ILE A 185 -12.77 -14.16 9.53
C ILE A 185 -13.47 -13.83 10.85
N ALA A 186 -12.84 -13.01 11.71
CA ALA A 186 -13.41 -12.63 13.00
C ALA A 186 -14.74 -11.89 12.85
N PHE A 187 -14.84 -10.96 11.88
CA PHE A 187 -16.07 -10.22 11.62
C PHE A 187 -17.20 -11.13 11.11
N ILE A 188 -16.93 -11.97 10.10
CA ILE A 188 -17.92 -12.87 9.50
C ILE A 188 -18.38 -13.90 10.52
N TRP A 189 -17.45 -14.51 11.27
CA TRP A 189 -17.78 -15.45 12.33
C TRP A 189 -18.79 -14.87 13.34
N LYS A 190 -18.58 -13.63 13.79
CA LYS A 190 -19.39 -13.01 14.82
C LYS A 190 -20.71 -12.44 14.34
N ASN A 191 -20.79 -12.01 13.08
CA ASN A 191 -21.95 -11.30 12.54
C ASN A 191 -22.79 -12.13 11.56
N GLN A 192 -22.27 -13.28 11.10
CA GLN A 192 -22.96 -14.15 10.17
C GLN A 192 -22.95 -15.61 10.70
N SER A 193 -21.91 -16.41 10.39
CA SER A 193 -21.76 -17.75 10.92
C SER A 193 -20.33 -18.29 10.78
N ARG A 194 -20.01 -19.35 11.55
CA ARG A 194 -18.74 -20.10 11.41
C ARG A 194 -18.59 -20.68 10.01
N ARG A 195 -19.68 -21.19 9.44
CA ARG A 195 -19.70 -21.80 8.10
C ARG A 195 -19.36 -20.75 7.03
N GLU A 196 -19.92 -19.57 7.11
CA GLU A 196 -19.61 -18.47 6.18
C GLU A 196 -18.17 -17.99 6.35
N ALA A 197 -17.64 -17.91 7.57
CA ALA A 197 -16.23 -17.59 7.81
C ALA A 197 -15.29 -18.65 7.19
N ALA A 198 -15.60 -19.93 7.34
CA ALA A 198 -14.83 -21.03 6.72
C ALA A 198 -14.86 -20.98 5.19
N LYS A 199 -16.05 -20.75 4.59
CA LYS A 199 -16.18 -20.56 3.13
C LYS A 199 -15.38 -19.35 2.64
N PHE A 200 -15.48 -18.22 3.35
CA PHE A 200 -14.72 -17.02 3.02
C PHE A 200 -13.22 -17.30 3.00
N THR A 201 -12.70 -17.96 4.04
CA THR A 201 -11.29 -18.34 4.15
C THR A 201 -10.89 -19.24 2.99
N LEU A 202 -11.71 -20.26 2.73
CA LEU A 202 -11.44 -21.22 1.64
C LEU A 202 -11.32 -20.48 0.29
N TYR A 203 -12.31 -19.66 -0.07
CA TYR A 203 -12.31 -18.99 -1.38
C TYR A 203 -11.20 -17.92 -1.47
N ALA A 204 -10.97 -17.15 -0.42
CA ALA A 204 -9.92 -16.14 -0.41
C ALA A 204 -8.51 -16.74 -0.53
N CYS A 205 -8.26 -17.92 0.01
CA CYS A 205 -6.98 -18.63 -0.09
C CYS A 205 -6.88 -19.49 -1.35
N MET A 206 -7.97 -20.21 -1.72
CA MET A 206 -7.96 -21.12 -2.85
C MET A 206 -7.72 -20.40 -4.18
N LEU A 207 -8.36 -19.25 -4.39
CA LEU A 207 -8.27 -18.53 -5.65
C LEU A 207 -6.82 -18.19 -6.03
N PRO A 208 -6.03 -17.47 -5.19
CA PRO A 208 -4.64 -17.16 -5.52
C PRO A 208 -3.78 -18.43 -5.63
N THR A 209 -4.03 -19.43 -4.79
CA THR A 209 -3.27 -20.67 -4.78
C THR A 209 -3.50 -21.46 -6.07
N VAL A 210 -4.76 -21.75 -6.41
CA VAL A 210 -5.11 -22.50 -7.63
C VAL A 210 -4.61 -21.75 -8.87
N PHE A 211 -4.84 -20.43 -8.94
CA PHE A 211 -4.35 -19.62 -10.04
C PHE A 211 -2.83 -19.76 -10.23
N THR A 212 -2.06 -19.61 -9.14
CA THR A 212 -0.60 -19.75 -9.18
C THR A 212 -0.19 -21.14 -9.64
N PHE A 213 -0.77 -22.22 -9.08
CA PHE A 213 -0.47 -23.58 -9.50
C PHE A 213 -0.82 -23.85 -10.98
N VAL A 214 -1.96 -23.34 -11.45
CA VAL A 214 -2.35 -23.49 -12.86
C VAL A 214 -1.33 -22.81 -13.79
N VAL A 215 -0.87 -21.60 -13.44
CA VAL A 215 0.15 -20.89 -14.23
C VAL A 215 1.45 -21.72 -14.26
N PHE A 216 1.94 -22.17 -13.11
CA PHE A 216 3.17 -22.95 -13.03
C PHE A 216 3.10 -24.28 -13.79
N ALA A 217 1.95 -24.96 -13.72
CA ALA A 217 1.72 -26.18 -14.47
C ALA A 217 1.65 -25.94 -15.98
N ALA A 218 0.96 -24.86 -16.41
CA ALA A 218 0.81 -24.52 -17.83
C ALA A 218 2.14 -24.14 -18.50
N TYR A 219 3.01 -23.44 -17.77
CA TYR A 219 4.33 -23.02 -18.26
C TYR A 219 5.45 -24.01 -17.88
N GLN A 220 5.16 -25.08 -17.15
CA GLN A 220 6.13 -26.07 -16.63
C GLN A 220 7.27 -25.42 -15.81
N TRP A 221 6.94 -24.36 -15.05
CA TRP A 221 7.92 -23.66 -14.23
C TRP A 221 8.20 -24.38 -12.92
N ASP A 222 9.46 -24.32 -12.47
CA ASP A 222 9.83 -24.81 -11.15
C ASP A 222 9.28 -23.87 -10.06
N PHE A 223 8.42 -24.42 -9.20
CA PHE A 223 7.75 -23.69 -8.14
C PHE A 223 8.68 -23.25 -7.00
N THR A 224 9.85 -23.87 -6.88
CA THR A 224 10.81 -23.54 -5.81
C THR A 224 11.31 -22.10 -5.93
N TYR A 225 11.49 -21.58 -7.14
CA TYR A 225 11.87 -20.20 -7.38
C TYR A 225 10.82 -19.21 -6.89
N PHE A 226 9.54 -19.50 -7.12
CA PHE A 226 8.45 -18.67 -6.61
C PHE A 226 8.43 -18.65 -5.08
N ILE A 227 8.54 -19.80 -4.41
CA ILE A 227 8.59 -19.88 -2.96
C ILE A 227 9.76 -19.07 -2.41
N ARG A 228 10.94 -19.20 -2.99
CA ARG A 228 12.11 -18.42 -2.61
C ARG A 228 11.85 -16.91 -2.78
N THR A 229 11.32 -16.49 -3.90
CA THR A 229 11.01 -15.09 -4.18
C THR A 229 10.03 -14.48 -3.18
N ILE A 230 8.91 -15.17 -2.91
CA ILE A 230 7.86 -14.63 -2.04
C ILE A 230 8.27 -14.61 -0.57
N PHE A 231 8.98 -15.66 -0.10
CA PHE A 231 9.33 -15.79 1.32
C PHE A 231 10.70 -15.25 1.68
N TYR A 232 11.66 -15.28 0.77
CA TYR A 232 13.05 -14.91 1.09
C TYR A 232 13.47 -13.57 0.51
N TRP A 233 12.80 -13.08 -0.56
CA TRP A 233 13.15 -11.82 -1.25
C TRP A 233 14.66 -11.62 -1.44
N THR A 234 15.39 -12.72 -1.65
CA THR A 234 16.83 -12.69 -1.92
C THR A 234 17.08 -13.15 -3.33
N PRO A 235 17.91 -12.44 -4.10
CA PRO A 235 18.45 -12.99 -5.33
C PRO A 235 19.13 -14.34 -5.03
N VAL A 236 18.89 -15.33 -5.86
CA VAL A 236 19.39 -16.72 -5.71
C VAL A 236 20.93 -16.78 -5.66
N SER A 237 21.61 -15.69 -5.98
CA SER A 237 23.08 -15.63 -6.13
C SER A 237 23.85 -15.03 -4.96
N GLN A 238 23.21 -14.47 -3.94
CA GLN A 238 23.93 -13.80 -2.84
C GLN A 238 23.52 -14.33 -1.49
N THR A 239 24.43 -15.12 -0.90
CA THR A 239 24.48 -15.53 0.51
C THR A 239 23.14 -15.80 1.20
N ASP A 240 22.94 -17.00 1.67
CA ASP A 240 21.72 -17.55 2.30
C ASP A 240 21.21 -16.79 3.56
N ILE A 241 21.74 -15.60 3.85
CA ILE A 241 21.33 -14.78 4.99
C ILE A 241 20.47 -13.63 4.48
N PRO A 242 19.18 -13.63 4.83
CA PRO A 242 18.28 -12.52 4.51
C PRO A 242 18.74 -11.25 5.23
N GLN A 243 19.32 -10.32 4.51
CA GLN A 243 19.71 -9.04 5.08
C GLN A 243 18.46 -8.28 5.55
N ILE A 244 18.45 -7.83 6.80
CA ILE A 244 17.53 -6.79 7.26
C ILE A 244 17.98 -5.53 6.55
N GLN A 245 17.19 -5.08 5.58
CA GLN A 245 17.58 -3.92 4.78
C GLN A 245 17.25 -2.64 5.55
N GLY A 246 18.26 -1.87 5.86
CA GLY A 246 18.15 -0.59 6.54
C GLY A 246 17.42 0.52 5.81
N GLY A 247 16.87 0.24 4.63
CA GLY A 247 16.06 1.15 3.83
C GLY A 247 14.56 1.07 4.04
N CYS A 248 14.11 0.49 5.14
CA CYS A 248 12.69 0.28 5.43
C CYS A 248 12.05 1.48 6.09
N MET A 249 10.76 1.70 5.81
CA MET A 249 9.94 2.73 6.46
C MET A 249 9.34 2.19 7.78
N ASN A 250 10.18 1.63 8.67
CA ASN A 250 9.77 1.07 9.96
C ASN A 250 10.92 1.06 10.96
N PHE A 251 10.76 0.39 12.12
CA PHE A 251 11.79 0.31 13.16
C PHE A 251 13.10 -0.31 12.69
N PHE A 252 13.12 -1.13 11.64
CA PHE A 252 14.35 -1.67 11.10
C PHE A 252 15.26 -0.60 10.46
N SER A 253 14.74 0.59 10.15
CA SER A 253 15.57 1.75 9.79
C SER A 253 16.60 2.10 10.87
N PHE A 254 16.30 1.78 12.13
CA PHE A 254 17.21 1.98 13.26
C PHE A 254 18.49 1.15 13.14
N THR A 255 18.41 -0.04 12.56
CA THR A 255 19.58 -0.91 12.36
C THR A 255 20.62 -0.27 11.44
N SER A 256 20.14 0.48 10.42
CA SER A 256 21.02 1.22 9.50
C SER A 256 21.65 2.44 10.14
N LEU A 257 20.91 3.13 11.04
CA LEU A 257 21.45 4.30 11.77
C LEU A 257 22.57 3.93 12.74
N LEU A 258 22.51 2.75 13.34
CA LEU A 258 23.50 2.28 14.32
C LEU A 258 24.58 1.40 13.70
N ASN A 259 24.59 1.18 12.38
CA ASN A 259 25.47 0.23 11.70
C ASN A 259 25.52 -1.13 12.42
N LEU A 260 24.37 -1.59 12.93
CA LEU A 260 24.29 -2.86 13.63
C LEU A 260 24.49 -4.01 12.63
N ASP A 261 25.42 -4.89 12.91
CA ASP A 261 25.48 -6.20 12.25
C ASP A 261 24.29 -7.03 12.72
N VAL A 262 23.28 -7.10 11.85
CA VAL A 262 22.05 -7.85 12.12
C VAL A 262 22.13 -9.32 11.70
N GLY A 263 23.29 -9.78 11.24
CA GLY A 263 23.49 -11.20 10.88
C GLY A 263 23.12 -12.15 12.02
N GLY A 264 23.45 -11.78 13.28
CA GLY A 264 23.03 -12.51 14.49
C GLY A 264 21.56 -12.36 14.87
N LEU A 265 20.83 -11.40 14.28
CA LEU A 265 19.44 -11.07 14.61
C LEU A 265 18.44 -11.50 13.54
N TRP A 266 18.81 -12.45 12.68
CA TRP A 266 18.00 -12.92 11.56
C TRP A 266 16.57 -13.34 11.96
N LEU A 267 16.34 -13.81 13.17
CA LEU A 267 15.03 -14.15 13.72
C LEU A 267 14.10 -12.94 13.82
N LEU A 268 14.60 -11.73 13.96
CA LEU A 268 13.79 -10.52 14.01
C LEU A 268 13.03 -10.29 12.71
N ARG A 269 13.51 -10.84 11.59
CA ARG A 269 12.79 -10.80 10.30
C ARG A 269 11.38 -11.41 10.39
N TYR A 270 11.18 -12.37 11.27
CA TYR A 270 9.91 -13.09 11.43
C TYR A 270 9.05 -12.56 12.59
N ILE A 271 9.49 -11.52 13.30
CA ILE A 271 8.76 -10.97 14.45
C ILE A 271 7.34 -10.51 14.08
N TRP A 272 7.11 -10.14 12.83
CA TRP A 272 5.79 -9.76 12.32
C TRP A 272 4.77 -10.90 12.46
N ILE A 273 5.18 -12.17 12.40
CA ILE A 273 4.28 -13.33 12.51
C ILE A 273 3.63 -13.37 13.90
N PRO A 274 4.38 -13.49 15.02
CA PRO A 274 3.77 -13.52 16.35
C PRO A 274 3.03 -12.21 16.68
N VAL A 275 3.54 -11.06 16.28
CA VAL A 275 2.90 -9.76 16.59
C VAL A 275 1.58 -9.61 15.84
N THR A 276 1.52 -10.00 14.57
CA THR A 276 0.27 -10.04 13.79
C THR A 276 -0.70 -11.08 14.35
N ALA A 277 -0.22 -12.25 14.75
CA ALA A 277 -1.05 -13.28 15.37
C ALA A 277 -1.67 -12.82 16.70
N VAL A 278 -0.89 -12.16 17.56
CA VAL A 278 -1.39 -11.57 18.83
C VAL A 278 -2.47 -10.51 18.54
N THR A 279 -2.24 -9.65 17.54
CA THR A 279 -3.21 -8.64 17.12
C THR A 279 -4.49 -9.27 16.60
N ALA A 280 -4.39 -10.32 15.79
CA ALA A 280 -5.52 -11.10 15.31
C ALA A 280 -6.31 -11.72 16.47
N LEU A 281 -5.62 -12.38 17.41
CA LEU A 281 -6.22 -12.98 18.59
C LEU A 281 -6.95 -11.95 19.47
N TYR A 282 -6.40 -10.74 19.62
CA TYR A 282 -7.09 -9.65 20.33
C TYR A 282 -8.45 -9.34 19.70
N TRP A 283 -8.53 -9.26 18.36
CA TRP A 283 -9.79 -9.01 17.66
C TRP A 283 -10.74 -10.21 17.70
N PHE A 284 -10.23 -11.43 17.68
CA PHE A 284 -11.02 -12.63 17.86
C PHE A 284 -11.65 -12.72 19.26
N ARG A 285 -10.97 -12.26 20.30
CA ARG A 285 -11.46 -12.27 21.69
C ARG A 285 -12.52 -11.20 21.98
N LYS A 286 -12.65 -10.16 21.16
CA LYS A 286 -13.74 -9.18 21.33
C LYS A 286 -15.09 -9.87 21.21
N PRO A 287 -16.05 -9.60 22.13
CA PRO A 287 -17.36 -10.30 22.12
C PRO A 287 -18.17 -10.00 20.86
N ALA A 288 -18.06 -8.78 20.33
CA ALA A 288 -18.71 -8.37 19.09
C ALA A 288 -17.76 -7.48 18.28
N LEU A 289 -17.88 -7.52 16.95
CA LEU A 289 -17.21 -6.61 16.03
C LEU A 289 -18.24 -5.87 15.21
N LYS A 290 -18.52 -4.61 15.57
CA LYS A 290 -19.32 -3.70 14.72
C LYS A 290 -18.45 -3.22 13.54
N GLU A 291 -19.08 -2.65 12.52
CA GLU A 291 -18.42 -2.13 11.33
C GLU A 291 -17.22 -1.20 11.62
N PRO A 292 -17.29 -0.19 12.53
CA PRO A 292 -16.13 0.64 12.87
C PRO A 292 -14.99 -0.14 13.52
N GLN A 293 -15.30 -1.18 14.29
CA GLN A 293 -14.30 -2.04 14.93
C GLN A 293 -13.66 -2.99 13.91
N PHE A 294 -14.40 -3.44 12.91
CA PHE A 294 -13.86 -4.22 11.80
C PHE A 294 -12.90 -3.38 10.96
N ASN A 295 -13.29 -2.14 10.63
CA ASN A 295 -12.39 -1.19 9.97
C ASN A 295 -11.09 -0.99 10.77
N LEU A 296 -11.21 -0.81 12.10
CA LEU A 296 -10.07 -0.65 12.99
C LEU A 296 -9.20 -1.91 13.08
N ALA A 297 -9.80 -3.11 13.02
CA ALA A 297 -9.07 -4.37 12.99
C ALA A 297 -8.18 -4.48 11.74
N ILE A 298 -8.72 -4.09 10.58
CA ILE A 298 -7.96 -4.05 9.32
C ILE A 298 -6.78 -3.07 9.45
N ILE A 299 -7.04 -1.83 9.91
CA ILE A 299 -5.98 -0.83 10.11
C ILE A 299 -4.89 -1.37 11.05
N SER A 300 -5.29 -1.94 12.19
CA SER A 300 -4.32 -2.42 13.19
C SER A 300 -3.45 -3.56 12.67
N LEU A 301 -4.00 -4.49 11.89
CA LEU A 301 -3.23 -5.59 11.30
C LEU A 301 -2.24 -5.07 10.25
N TYR A 302 -2.64 -4.15 9.37
CA TYR A 302 -1.72 -3.53 8.43
C TYR A 302 -0.61 -2.75 9.13
N LEU A 303 -0.95 -1.89 10.11
CA LEU A 303 0.05 -1.07 10.79
C LEU A 303 1.01 -1.91 11.63
N VAL A 304 0.52 -2.93 12.33
CA VAL A 304 1.36 -3.86 13.10
C VAL A 304 2.29 -4.62 12.17
N PHE A 305 1.79 -5.11 11.04
CA PHE A 305 2.62 -5.74 10.02
C PHE A 305 3.70 -4.77 9.49
N MET A 306 3.31 -3.56 9.08
CA MET A 306 4.25 -2.56 8.57
C MET A 306 5.35 -2.21 9.58
N LEU A 307 5.01 -2.12 10.87
CA LEU A 307 5.96 -1.78 11.92
C LEU A 307 6.92 -2.92 12.26
N SER A 308 6.53 -4.16 12.01
CA SER A 308 7.26 -5.36 12.44
C SER A 308 7.85 -6.20 11.31
N TYR A 309 7.46 -5.97 10.04
CA TYR A 309 8.03 -6.68 8.90
C TYR A 309 9.34 -6.04 8.45
N SER A 310 10.35 -6.86 8.20
CA SER A 310 11.73 -6.40 7.92
C SER A 310 11.92 -5.66 6.58
N TRP A 311 10.95 -5.73 5.70
CA TRP A 311 10.99 -5.07 4.39
C TRP A 311 9.69 -4.34 4.11
N VAL A 312 9.59 -3.08 4.54
CA VAL A 312 8.43 -2.21 4.27
C VAL A 312 8.90 -0.95 3.58
N THR A 313 8.36 -0.72 2.41
CA THR A 313 8.55 0.52 1.66
C THR A 313 7.31 1.41 1.79
N GLU A 314 7.44 2.68 1.44
CA GLU A 314 6.39 3.70 1.51
C GLU A 314 5.10 3.30 0.80
N GLN A 315 5.19 2.60 -0.32
CA GLN A 315 4.04 2.12 -1.08
C GLN A 315 3.07 1.23 -0.27
N THR A 316 3.58 0.53 0.75
CA THR A 316 2.75 -0.36 1.60
C THR A 316 1.73 0.43 2.44
N LEU A 317 2.00 1.71 2.74
CA LEU A 317 1.05 2.57 3.44
C LEU A 317 -0.23 2.82 2.64
N LEU A 318 -0.20 2.62 1.33
CA LEU A 318 -1.36 2.82 0.46
C LEU A 318 -2.50 1.84 0.77
N ASP A 319 -2.18 0.59 1.15
CA ASP A 319 -3.18 -0.44 1.46
C ASP A 319 -4.09 -0.09 2.66
N PRO A 320 -3.60 0.42 3.82
CA PRO A 320 -4.45 0.83 4.94
C PRO A 320 -5.13 2.20 4.77
N LEU A 321 -4.66 3.08 3.86
CA LEU A 321 -5.17 4.47 3.78
C LEU A 321 -6.68 4.59 3.55
N PRO A 322 -7.37 3.78 2.72
CA PRO A 322 -8.81 3.85 2.57
C PRO A 322 -9.55 3.65 3.89
N PHE A 323 -9.09 2.72 4.71
CA PHE A 323 -9.63 2.40 6.02
C PHE A 323 -9.32 3.50 7.04
N ILE A 324 -8.11 4.09 6.96
CA ILE A 324 -7.69 5.24 7.78
C ILE A 324 -8.57 6.45 7.46
N PHE A 325 -8.89 6.73 6.19
CA PHE A 325 -9.81 7.80 5.81
C PHE A 325 -11.21 7.61 6.42
N LEU A 326 -11.76 6.40 6.35
CA LEU A 326 -13.03 6.10 7.02
C LEU A 326 -12.92 6.29 8.53
N GLN A 327 -11.84 5.83 9.14
CA GLN A 327 -11.66 5.93 10.60
C GLN A 327 -11.61 7.39 11.05
N ILE A 328 -10.83 8.22 10.36
CA ILE A 328 -10.56 9.61 10.75
C ILE A 328 -11.72 10.55 10.39
N PHE A 329 -12.33 10.36 9.23
CA PHE A 329 -13.30 11.33 8.71
C PHE A 329 -14.76 10.93 8.93
N ALA A 330 -15.02 9.64 9.19
CA ALA A 330 -16.36 9.13 9.32
C ALA A 330 -16.66 8.51 10.69
N TYR A 331 -15.91 7.48 11.09
CA TYR A 331 -16.20 6.74 12.33
C TYR A 331 -15.77 7.48 13.60
N ASN A 332 -14.66 8.23 13.55
CA ASN A 332 -14.15 8.96 14.73
C ASN A 332 -13.52 10.30 14.30
N PRO A 333 -14.35 11.29 13.91
CA PRO A 333 -13.89 12.55 13.33
C PRO A 333 -13.30 13.50 14.38
N LYS A 334 -12.07 13.25 14.83
CA LYS A 334 -11.33 14.12 15.75
C LYS A 334 -10.22 14.84 15.00
N LYS A 335 -10.07 16.16 15.21
CA LYS A 335 -9.02 16.98 14.58
C LYS A 335 -7.61 16.42 14.77
N ILE A 336 -7.34 15.84 15.96
CA ILE A 336 -6.03 15.26 16.27
C ILE A 336 -5.63 14.14 15.29
N TYR A 337 -6.57 13.29 14.87
CA TYR A 337 -6.28 12.24 13.89
C TYR A 337 -5.96 12.82 12.51
N THR A 338 -6.61 13.92 12.13
CA THR A 338 -6.27 14.64 10.88
C THR A 338 -4.86 15.20 10.93
N TYR A 339 -4.46 15.79 12.06
CA TYR A 339 -3.07 16.28 12.23
C TYR A 339 -2.06 15.13 12.16
N ILE A 340 -2.32 14.02 12.85
CA ILE A 340 -1.45 12.84 12.79
C ILE A 340 -1.33 12.32 11.36
N LEU A 341 -2.42 12.27 10.60
CA LEU A 341 -2.37 11.87 9.18
C LEU A 341 -1.50 12.82 8.37
N ILE A 342 -1.63 14.14 8.56
CA ILE A 342 -0.81 15.14 7.88
C ILE A 342 0.67 14.96 8.24
N PHE A 343 1.00 14.84 9.53
CA PHE A 343 2.38 14.62 9.97
C PHE A 343 2.96 13.30 9.46
N THR A 344 2.15 12.22 9.43
CA THR A 344 2.54 10.95 8.81
C THR A 344 2.90 11.17 7.35
N GLN A 345 2.07 11.88 6.60
CA GLN A 345 2.34 12.16 5.19
C GLN A 345 3.60 12.99 4.98
N LEU A 346 3.81 14.04 5.78
CA LEU A 346 5.03 14.85 5.70
C LEU A 346 6.28 14.01 5.98
N ALA A 347 6.23 13.15 7.01
CA ALA A 347 7.34 12.26 7.34
C ALA A 347 7.59 11.21 6.24
N VAL A 348 6.52 10.66 5.64
CA VAL A 348 6.60 9.73 4.50
C VAL A 348 7.21 10.42 3.28
N PHE A 349 6.80 11.66 2.96
CA PHE A 349 7.43 12.42 1.87
C PHE A 349 8.89 12.76 2.18
N GLY A 350 9.24 13.04 3.43
CA GLY A 350 10.64 13.15 3.86
C GLY A 350 11.41 11.85 3.60
N PHE A 351 10.85 10.71 3.97
CA PHE A 351 11.44 9.39 3.68
C PHE A 351 11.60 9.17 2.16
N ILE A 352 10.55 9.44 1.38
CA ILE A 352 10.55 9.33 -0.08
C ILE A 352 11.66 10.18 -0.70
N THR A 353 11.86 11.40 -0.22
CA THR A 353 12.88 12.33 -0.73
C THR A 353 14.29 11.76 -0.60
N PHE A 354 14.57 11.04 0.48
CA PHE A 354 15.87 10.40 0.75
C PHE A 354 15.92 8.91 0.38
N ASN A 355 14.87 8.36 -0.21
CA ASN A 355 14.82 7.04 -0.83
C ASN A 355 14.96 7.21 -2.35
N TRP A 356 14.28 6.42 -3.14
CA TRP A 356 14.29 6.50 -4.60
C TRP A 356 13.29 7.53 -5.18
N GLY A 357 12.63 8.32 -4.33
CA GLY A 357 11.53 9.20 -4.74
C GLY A 357 11.86 10.22 -5.82
N PRO A 358 12.97 10.97 -5.75
CA PRO A 358 13.34 11.92 -6.79
C PRO A 358 13.62 11.26 -8.14
N PHE A 359 14.10 10.01 -8.15
CA PHE A 359 14.41 9.26 -9.36
C PHE A 359 13.16 8.90 -10.17
N VAL A 360 11.98 8.90 -9.56
CA VAL A 360 10.69 8.72 -10.25
C VAL A 360 10.46 9.81 -11.30
N PHE A 361 10.96 11.03 -11.06
CA PHE A 361 10.86 12.16 -11.98
C PHE A 361 12.02 12.27 -12.96
N LYS A 362 13.01 11.38 -12.88
CA LYS A 362 14.18 11.42 -13.77
C LYS A 362 13.81 11.43 -15.25
N PRO A 363 12.89 10.59 -15.77
CA PRO A 363 12.52 10.62 -17.18
C PRO A 363 11.90 11.95 -17.60
N LEU A 364 11.08 12.59 -16.73
CA LEU A 364 10.50 13.91 -16.97
C LEU A 364 11.58 14.99 -17.00
N LEU A 365 12.48 14.98 -16.03
CA LEU A 365 13.54 15.98 -15.90
C LEU A 365 14.52 15.91 -17.08
N GLN A 366 14.85 14.73 -17.57
CA GLN A 366 15.72 14.51 -18.72
C GLN A 366 15.20 15.14 -20.02
N GLN A 367 13.88 15.31 -20.15
CA GLN A 367 13.27 15.98 -21.32
C GLN A 367 13.52 17.49 -21.35
N PHE A 368 13.62 18.13 -20.19
CA PHE A 368 13.66 19.59 -20.08
C PHE A 368 15.04 20.12 -19.71
N TRP A 369 15.93 19.31 -19.14
CA TRP A 369 17.27 19.69 -18.72
C TRP A 369 18.33 18.74 -19.24
N PRO A 370 19.42 19.29 -19.79
CA PRO A 370 20.57 18.49 -20.19
C PRO A 370 21.09 17.64 -19.01
N GLN A 371 21.48 16.41 -19.29
CA GLN A 371 21.95 15.46 -18.26
C GLN A 371 23.10 16.01 -17.40
N SER A 372 23.90 16.94 -17.94
CA SER A 372 25.01 17.58 -17.25
C SER A 372 24.59 18.54 -16.11
N LEU A 373 23.31 18.96 -16.06
CA LEU A 373 22.83 19.93 -15.08
C LEU A 373 22.06 19.31 -13.92
N LEU A 374 21.57 18.08 -14.09
CA LEU A 374 20.75 17.39 -13.09
C LEU A 374 21.23 15.93 -12.88
N THR A 375 22.40 15.81 -12.31
CA THR A 375 22.78 14.55 -11.71
C THR A 375 22.04 14.44 -10.37
N LEU A 376 21.00 13.60 -10.30
CA LEU A 376 20.36 13.23 -9.01
C LEU A 376 21.30 12.37 -8.17
N GLU A 377 22.56 12.20 -8.58
CA GLU A 377 23.55 11.35 -7.93
C GLU A 377 23.76 11.69 -6.46
N TRP A 378 23.72 12.98 -6.10
CA TRP A 378 23.84 13.40 -4.71
C TRP A 378 22.67 12.94 -3.82
N LEU A 379 21.51 12.57 -4.40
CA LEU A 379 20.37 11.96 -3.68
C LEU A 379 20.40 10.43 -3.70
N ASP A 380 21.41 9.82 -4.30
CA ASP A 380 21.52 8.36 -4.32
C ASP A 380 21.57 7.80 -2.89
N PRO A 381 20.65 6.89 -2.52
CA PRO A 381 20.62 6.27 -1.19
C PRO A 381 21.91 5.59 -0.76
N LYS A 382 22.86 5.31 -1.65
CA LYS A 382 24.19 4.76 -1.30
C LYS A 382 25.07 5.74 -0.53
N TYR A 383 24.82 7.06 -0.61
CA TYR A 383 25.61 8.03 0.14
C TYR A 383 25.26 8.00 1.63
N PRO A 384 26.26 7.98 2.54
CA PRO A 384 26.02 7.82 3.98
C PRO A 384 25.06 8.86 4.57
N LEU A 385 25.16 10.12 4.13
CA LEU A 385 24.26 11.19 4.61
C LEU A 385 22.81 10.94 4.22
N ILE A 386 22.58 10.54 2.96
CA ILE A 386 21.25 10.24 2.42
C ILE A 386 20.68 9.00 3.10
N TRP A 387 21.51 7.98 3.28
CA TRP A 387 21.15 6.76 4.01
C TRP A 387 20.72 7.07 5.44
N THR A 388 21.49 7.91 6.16
CA THR A 388 21.17 8.33 7.52
C THR A 388 19.87 9.13 7.57
N ALA A 389 19.69 10.12 6.69
CA ALA A 389 18.47 10.92 6.60
C ALA A 389 17.23 10.03 6.36
N ARG A 390 17.32 9.07 5.42
CA ARG A 390 16.28 8.08 5.16
C ARG A 390 15.93 7.28 6.42
N GLY A 391 16.93 6.79 7.13
CA GLY A 391 16.75 6.06 8.38
C GLY A 391 16.04 6.87 9.47
N ILE A 392 16.39 8.16 9.62
CA ILE A 392 15.72 9.08 10.55
C ILE A 392 14.25 9.26 10.20
N PHE A 393 13.91 9.53 8.93
CA PHE A 393 12.51 9.66 8.51
C PHE A 393 11.73 8.35 8.66
N GLY A 394 12.34 7.20 8.38
CA GLY A 394 11.73 5.89 8.60
C GLY A 394 11.38 5.65 10.07
N LEU A 395 12.26 6.06 10.98
CA LEU A 395 12.01 6.00 12.42
C LEU A 395 10.91 6.97 12.85
N ILE A 396 10.89 8.21 12.34
CA ILE A 396 9.83 9.19 12.61
C ILE A 396 8.47 8.65 12.18
N VAL A 397 8.36 8.11 10.98
CA VAL A 397 7.12 7.48 10.50
C VAL A 397 6.68 6.36 11.43
N SER A 398 7.61 5.49 11.85
CA SER A 398 7.32 4.39 12.77
C SER A 398 6.75 4.88 14.09
N LEU A 399 7.36 5.89 14.70
CA LEU A 399 6.90 6.47 15.96
C LEU A 399 5.51 7.09 15.81
N ILE A 400 5.24 7.84 14.73
CA ILE A 400 3.92 8.42 14.46
C ILE A 400 2.88 7.32 14.28
N LEU A 401 3.17 6.27 13.52
CA LEU A 401 2.25 5.14 13.33
C LEU A 401 1.98 4.37 14.62
N CYS A 402 2.97 4.21 15.50
CA CYS A 402 2.79 3.63 16.82
C CYS A 402 1.87 4.49 17.70
N VAL A 403 2.08 5.81 17.74
CA VAL A 403 1.21 6.74 18.46
C VAL A 403 -0.20 6.68 17.89
N PHE A 404 -0.35 6.68 16.57
CA PHE A 404 -1.65 6.58 15.93
C PHE A 404 -2.38 5.28 16.31
N LEU A 405 -1.70 4.14 16.25
CA LEU A 405 -2.25 2.85 16.65
C LEU A 405 -2.64 2.83 18.13
N ALA A 406 -1.82 3.37 19.03
CA ALA A 406 -2.11 3.45 20.45
C ALA A 406 -3.35 4.33 20.75
N MET A 407 -3.49 5.45 20.06
CA MET A 407 -4.66 6.33 20.15
C MET A 407 -5.94 5.66 19.65
N LEU A 408 -5.87 4.88 18.59
CA LEU A 408 -6.99 4.11 18.08
C LEU A 408 -7.39 2.98 19.04
N ALA A 409 -6.42 2.35 19.69
CA ALA A 409 -6.66 1.24 20.64
C ALA A 409 -7.28 1.71 21.98
N LYS A 410 -6.86 2.90 22.46
CA LYS A 410 -7.30 3.45 23.77
C LYS A 410 -7.70 4.92 23.68
N PRO A 411 -8.81 5.27 22.99
CA PRO A 411 -9.19 6.66 22.77
C PRO A 411 -9.51 7.44 24.06
N GLN A 412 -9.95 6.75 25.13
CA GLN A 412 -10.27 7.38 26.41
C GLN A 412 -9.01 7.81 27.19
N ALA A 413 -7.95 7.02 27.15
CA ALA A 413 -6.68 7.36 27.80
C ALA A 413 -6.07 8.63 27.21
N PHE A 414 -6.10 8.78 25.88
CA PHE A 414 -5.61 9.98 25.19
C PHE A 414 -6.46 11.21 25.46
N ASN A 415 -7.77 11.09 25.60
CA ASN A 415 -8.62 12.22 25.99
C ASN A 415 -8.23 12.76 27.37
N LYS A 416 -7.86 11.88 28.31
CA LYS A 416 -7.40 12.28 29.65
C LYS A 416 -6.06 13.01 29.58
N ILE A 417 -5.10 12.48 28.82
CA ILE A 417 -3.77 13.12 28.60
C ILE A 417 -3.94 14.49 27.95
N HIS A 418 -4.76 14.60 26.90
CA HIS A 418 -5.01 15.86 26.20
C HIS A 418 -5.62 16.92 27.13
N LYS A 419 -6.60 16.53 27.96
CA LYS A 419 -7.18 17.42 28.96
C LYS A 419 -6.12 17.92 29.95
N THR A 420 -5.31 17.00 30.48
CA THR A 420 -4.22 17.34 31.44
C THR A 420 -3.17 18.26 30.81
N LEU A 421 -2.80 18.04 29.54
CA LEU A 421 -1.86 18.92 28.83
C LEU A 421 -2.45 20.30 28.57
N LYS A 422 -3.72 20.37 28.17
CA LYS A 422 -4.42 21.64 27.97
C LYS A 422 -4.50 22.44 29.26
N ASP A 423 -4.83 21.78 30.36
CA ASP A 423 -4.89 22.42 31.67
C ASP A 423 -3.51 22.96 32.12
N LYS A 424 -2.43 22.22 31.83
CA LYS A 424 -1.05 22.67 32.10
C LYS A 424 -0.58 23.82 31.18
N VAL A 425 -0.93 23.78 29.90
CA VAL A 425 -0.55 24.85 28.95
C VAL A 425 -1.31 26.14 29.26
N CYS A 426 -2.59 26.07 29.67
CA CYS A 426 -3.31 27.25 30.17
C CYS A 426 -2.66 27.84 31.43
N TRP A 427 -1.98 27.01 32.26
CA TRP A 427 -1.26 27.50 33.43
C TRP A 427 0.00 28.32 33.07
N PHE A 428 0.69 27.97 31.97
CA PHE A 428 1.84 28.74 31.45
C PHE A 428 1.45 30.04 30.72
N SER A 429 0.21 30.17 30.27
CA SER A 429 -0.27 31.41 29.60
C SER A 429 -0.81 32.46 30.58
N THR A 430 -0.84 32.16 31.87
CA THR A 430 -1.26 33.06 32.95
C THR A 430 -0.07 33.63 33.75
N PHE A 431 1.15 33.34 33.35
CA PHE A 431 2.40 33.98 33.76
C PHE A 431 2.96 34.78 32.57
#